data_e5a32e4b74b2456379d313371f2ba8bf
#
_entry.id   e5a32e4b74b2456379d313371f2ba8bf
#
_cell.length_a   1.000
_cell.length_b   1.000
_cell.length_c   1.000
_cell.angle_alpha   90.00
_cell.angle_beta   90.00
_cell.angle_gamma   90.00
#
_symmetry.space_group_name_H-M   'P 1'
#
loop_
_entity.id
_entity.type
_entity.pdbx_description
1 polymer ?
#
loop_
_entity_poly.entity_id
_entity_poly.type
_entity_poly.pdbx_seq_one_letter_code
_entity_poly.pdbx_strand_id
1 'polypeptide(L)'
;MAPFSADFVGATRNLVSSSLFEPGADPALVQKVAYNMSLRPPAVAVPSLRALLAMDLAGLLPAIRVPVYAINSDLLPTDAARIRRSLPDFHLDVLDHTGHFLMLEDPARFNVLLLQDLAAITQGAAH
;
A
#
# COMPACT_ATOMS: atom_id res chain seq x y z
N MET A 1 -1.71 -1.00 18.93
CA MET A 1 -0.43 -0.28 19.22
C MET A 1 0.35 -0.88 20.40
N ALA A 2 -0.31 -1.39 21.48
CA ALA A 2 0.39 -1.98 22.61
C ALA A 2 1.41 -3.09 22.25
N PRO A 3 1.12 -4.04 21.34
CA PRO A 3 2.12 -5.06 20.97
C PRO A 3 3.41 -4.47 20.40
N PHE A 4 3.31 -3.43 19.55
CA PHE A 4 4.48 -2.78 18.94
C PHE A 4 5.34 -2.01 19.94
N SER A 5 4.75 -1.54 21.05
CA SER A 5 5.50 -0.85 22.11
C SER A 5 6.18 -1.83 23.07
N ALA A 6 5.64 -3.04 23.22
CA ALA A 6 6.19 -4.07 24.11
C ALA A 6 7.24 -4.95 23.41
N ASP A 7 6.95 -5.40 22.19
CA ASP A 7 7.83 -6.24 21.36
C ASP A 7 7.66 -5.82 19.88
N PHE A 8 8.43 -4.82 19.47
CA PHE A 8 8.38 -4.31 18.12
C PHE A 8 8.76 -5.35 17.06
N VAL A 9 9.79 -6.15 17.34
CA VAL A 9 10.31 -7.14 16.39
C VAL A 9 9.28 -8.24 16.16
N GLY A 10 8.79 -8.86 17.24
CA GLY A 10 7.79 -9.91 17.15
C GLY A 10 6.46 -9.41 16.56
N ALA A 11 5.97 -8.25 17.01
CA ALA A 11 4.73 -7.66 16.50
C ALA A 11 4.82 -7.32 15.00
N THR A 12 5.97 -6.79 14.53
CA THR A 12 6.19 -6.48 13.12
C THR A 12 6.22 -7.75 12.28
N ARG A 13 6.97 -8.77 12.69
CA ARG A 13 7.04 -10.04 11.98
C ARG A 13 5.68 -10.72 11.89
N ASN A 14 4.93 -10.72 12.99
CA ASN A 14 3.60 -11.28 13.00
C ASN A 14 2.64 -10.51 12.07
N LEU A 15 2.63 -9.18 12.11
CA LEU A 15 1.80 -8.37 11.22
C LEU A 15 2.09 -8.68 9.74
N VAL A 16 3.37 -8.71 9.36
CA VAL A 16 3.76 -8.98 7.97
C VAL A 16 3.30 -10.37 7.55
N SER A 17 3.63 -11.40 8.31
CA SER A 17 3.36 -12.79 7.91
C SER A 17 1.89 -13.19 7.99
N SER A 18 1.08 -12.54 8.83
CA SER A 18 -0.32 -12.92 9.02
C SER A 18 -1.33 -12.04 8.26
N SER A 19 -0.92 -10.86 7.79
CA SER A 19 -1.90 -9.86 7.34
C SER A 19 -1.51 -9.04 6.11
N LEU A 20 -0.25 -9.10 5.68
CA LEU A 20 0.22 -8.25 4.58
C LEU A 20 0.56 -9.01 3.28
N PHE A 21 0.46 -10.32 3.28
CA PHE A 21 0.67 -11.16 2.11
C PHE A 21 -0.56 -11.98 1.80
N GLU A 22 -0.74 -12.31 0.53
CA GLU A 22 -1.78 -13.25 0.11
C GLU A 22 -1.52 -14.64 0.72
N PRO A 23 -2.57 -15.38 1.14
CA PRO A 23 -2.41 -16.77 1.56
C PRO A 23 -1.78 -17.61 0.45
N GLY A 24 -0.61 -18.19 0.74
CA GLY A 24 0.16 -18.96 -0.27
C GLY A 24 1.30 -18.19 -0.93
N ALA A 25 1.54 -16.93 -0.55
CA ALA A 25 2.71 -16.19 -1.00
C ALA A 25 4.02 -16.93 -0.69
N ASP A 26 5.07 -16.68 -1.47
CA ASP A 26 6.39 -17.30 -1.28
C ASP A 26 6.90 -17.09 0.16
N PRO A 27 7.09 -18.14 0.95
CA PRO A 27 7.53 -18.02 2.34
C PRO A 27 8.89 -17.34 2.49
N ALA A 28 9.78 -17.47 1.51
CA ALA A 28 11.09 -16.81 1.55
C ALA A 28 10.94 -15.29 1.37
N LEU A 29 10.04 -14.85 0.50
CA LEU A 29 9.71 -13.43 0.34
C LEU A 29 9.07 -12.87 1.62
N VAL A 30 8.08 -13.56 2.20
CA VAL A 30 7.41 -13.17 3.45
C VAL A 30 8.43 -13.00 4.58
N GLN A 31 9.32 -13.98 4.78
CA GLN A 31 10.36 -13.92 5.80
C GLN A 31 11.32 -12.76 5.57
N LYS A 32 11.75 -12.54 4.33
CA LYS A 32 12.67 -11.44 3.96
C LYS A 32 12.06 -10.08 4.30
N VAL A 33 10.80 -9.85 3.93
CA VAL A 33 10.12 -8.58 4.21
C VAL A 33 9.89 -8.41 5.72
N ALA A 34 9.40 -9.44 6.41
CA ALA A 34 9.18 -9.43 7.85
C ALA A 34 10.48 -9.12 8.63
N TYR A 35 11.58 -9.75 8.23
CA TYR A 35 12.90 -9.48 8.80
C TYR A 35 13.33 -8.03 8.56
N ASN A 36 13.31 -7.56 7.32
CA ASN A 36 13.76 -6.21 6.97
C ASN A 36 12.93 -5.11 7.67
N MET A 37 11.62 -5.28 7.77
CA MET A 37 10.76 -4.33 8.49
C MET A 37 11.03 -4.34 9.98
N SER A 38 11.32 -5.50 10.58
CA SER A 38 11.60 -5.64 12.01
C SER A 38 12.94 -5.00 12.45
N LEU A 39 13.83 -4.68 11.51
CA LEU A 39 15.10 -3.99 11.78
C LEU A 39 14.96 -2.47 11.98
N ARG A 40 13.79 -1.90 11.74
CA ARG A 40 13.59 -0.45 11.88
C ARG A 40 13.66 -0.04 13.36
N PRO A 41 14.29 1.12 13.68
CA PRO A 41 14.31 1.61 15.06
C PRO A 41 12.89 1.83 15.60
N PRO A 42 12.48 1.18 16.69
CA PRO A 42 11.12 1.31 17.24
C PRO A 42 10.76 2.75 17.60
N ALA A 43 11.75 3.54 18.05
CA ALA A 43 11.59 4.95 18.38
C ALA A 43 11.16 5.82 17.17
N VAL A 44 11.41 5.36 15.95
CA VAL A 44 10.96 6.02 14.71
C VAL A 44 9.70 5.34 14.17
N ALA A 45 9.71 4.02 14.05
CA ALA A 45 8.64 3.27 13.41
C ALA A 45 7.30 3.39 14.15
N VAL A 46 7.29 3.31 15.49
CA VAL A 46 6.05 3.36 16.28
C VAL A 46 5.36 4.73 16.20
N PRO A 47 6.05 5.87 16.39
CA PRO A 47 5.44 7.19 16.19
C PRO A 47 4.96 7.41 14.76
N SER A 48 5.72 6.98 13.74
CA SER A 48 5.35 7.12 12.33
C SER A 48 4.06 6.36 12.01
N LEU A 49 3.95 5.10 12.47
CA LEU A 49 2.72 4.31 12.29
C LEU A 49 1.53 4.96 13.02
N ARG A 50 1.75 5.50 14.22
CA ARG A 50 0.70 6.22 14.96
C ARG A 50 0.25 7.47 14.23
N ALA A 51 1.17 8.25 13.68
CA ALA A 51 0.86 9.44 12.89
C ALA A 51 0.06 9.08 11.62
N LEU A 52 0.48 8.03 10.90
CA LEU A 52 -0.24 7.51 9.74
C LEU A 52 -1.69 7.14 10.06
N LEU A 53 -1.91 6.40 11.16
CA LEU A 53 -3.25 5.98 11.58
C LEU A 53 -4.14 7.13 12.08
N ALA A 54 -3.53 8.25 12.49
CA ALA A 54 -4.24 9.45 12.93
C ALA A 54 -4.48 10.46 11.80
N MET A 55 -3.94 10.24 10.60
CA MET A 55 -4.05 11.16 9.48
C MET A 55 -5.47 11.21 8.91
N ASP A 56 -6.02 12.39 8.76
CA ASP A 56 -7.27 12.61 8.02
C ASP A 56 -7.01 12.68 6.51
N LEU A 57 -6.88 11.49 5.90
CA LEU A 57 -6.69 11.39 4.45
C LEU A 57 -7.89 11.95 3.67
N ALA A 58 -9.12 11.78 4.19
CA ALA A 58 -10.32 12.24 3.50
C ALA A 58 -10.36 13.78 3.39
N GLY A 59 -9.89 14.49 4.43
CA GLY A 59 -9.77 15.95 4.41
C GLY A 59 -8.70 16.49 3.44
N LEU A 60 -7.72 15.65 3.06
CA LEU A 60 -6.66 16.05 2.12
C LEU A 60 -7.07 15.88 0.64
N LEU A 61 -7.95 14.94 0.32
CA LEU A 61 -8.33 14.62 -1.07
C LEU A 61 -8.81 15.84 -1.87
N PRO A 62 -9.64 16.76 -1.34
CA PRO A 62 -10.12 17.92 -2.10
C PRO A 62 -9.02 18.92 -2.49
N ALA A 63 -7.84 18.86 -1.87
CA ALA A 63 -6.71 19.73 -2.19
C ALA A 63 -5.87 19.21 -3.38
N ILE A 64 -6.05 17.96 -3.79
CA ILE A 64 -5.32 17.37 -4.92
C ILE A 64 -5.91 17.91 -6.22
N ARG A 65 -5.05 18.40 -7.12
CA ARG A 65 -5.42 19.03 -8.39
C ARG A 65 -4.84 18.32 -9.62
N VAL A 66 -4.29 17.15 -9.42
CA VAL A 66 -3.69 16.32 -10.48
C VAL A 66 -4.41 14.98 -10.53
N PRO A 67 -4.42 14.28 -11.68
CA PRO A 67 -4.90 12.92 -11.77
C PRO A 67 -4.17 12.01 -10.77
N VAL A 68 -4.88 11.10 -10.14
CA VAL A 68 -4.29 10.11 -9.23
C VAL A 68 -4.57 8.72 -9.76
N TYR A 69 -3.52 7.99 -10.03
CA TYR A 69 -3.54 6.59 -10.43
C TYR A 69 -3.04 5.73 -9.28
N ALA A 70 -3.79 4.72 -8.93
CA ALA A 70 -3.47 3.79 -7.86
C ALA A 70 -3.54 2.35 -8.37
N ILE A 71 -2.51 1.57 -8.09
CA ILE A 71 -2.52 0.12 -8.27
C ILE A 71 -2.58 -0.49 -6.87
N ASN A 72 -3.64 -1.22 -6.58
CA ASN A 72 -3.83 -1.78 -5.25
C ASN A 72 -4.18 -3.27 -5.33
N SER A 73 -4.08 -3.98 -4.21
CA SER A 73 -4.46 -5.39 -4.13
C SER A 73 -5.92 -5.54 -3.72
N ASP A 74 -6.48 -6.73 -3.91
CA ASP A 74 -7.79 -7.12 -3.40
C ASP A 74 -7.76 -7.54 -1.92
N LEU A 75 -6.59 -7.81 -1.34
CA LEU A 75 -6.44 -8.15 0.08
C LEU A 75 -6.95 -7.03 1.02
N LEU A 76 -6.69 -5.78 0.66
CA LEU A 76 -7.17 -4.58 1.38
C LEU A 76 -7.94 -3.69 0.41
N PRO A 77 -9.24 -3.95 0.20
CA PRO A 77 -10.02 -3.27 -0.83
C PRO A 77 -10.07 -1.76 -0.67
N THR A 78 -9.89 -1.05 -1.77
CA THR A 78 -10.00 0.41 -1.85
C THR A 78 -11.41 0.81 -2.28
N ASP A 79 -12.09 1.63 -1.48
CA ASP A 79 -13.39 2.21 -1.85
C ASP A 79 -13.19 3.38 -2.84
N ALA A 80 -13.01 3.03 -4.11
CA ALA A 80 -12.82 4.00 -5.18
C ALA A 80 -14.03 4.94 -5.36
N ALA A 81 -15.25 4.44 -5.13
CA ALA A 81 -16.46 5.25 -5.25
C ALA A 81 -16.48 6.36 -4.19
N ARG A 82 -16.04 6.05 -2.97
CA ARG A 82 -15.90 7.04 -1.90
C ARG A 82 -14.82 8.08 -2.22
N ILE A 83 -13.66 7.62 -2.71
CA ILE A 83 -12.55 8.52 -3.06
C ILE A 83 -12.96 9.48 -4.18
N ARG A 84 -13.62 8.99 -5.23
CA ARG A 84 -14.06 9.80 -6.38
C ARG A 84 -15.06 10.90 -6.02
N ARG A 85 -15.76 10.81 -4.88
CA ARG A 85 -16.62 11.93 -4.41
C ARG A 85 -15.83 13.20 -4.09
N SER A 86 -14.59 13.05 -3.63
CA SER A 86 -13.70 14.16 -3.27
C SER A 86 -12.55 14.38 -4.24
N LEU A 87 -12.24 13.37 -5.04
CA LEU A 87 -11.17 13.35 -6.04
C LEU A 87 -11.72 12.68 -7.31
N PRO A 88 -12.47 13.43 -8.17
CA PRO A 88 -13.14 12.85 -9.34
C PRO A 88 -12.18 12.15 -10.31
N ASP A 89 -10.97 12.69 -10.48
CA ASP A 89 -9.93 12.14 -11.36
C ASP A 89 -9.04 11.12 -10.62
N PHE A 90 -9.70 10.13 -9.99
CA PHE A 90 -9.07 9.00 -9.32
C PHE A 90 -9.28 7.73 -10.13
N HIS A 91 -8.18 7.12 -10.54
CA HIS A 91 -8.11 5.86 -11.28
C HIS A 91 -7.59 4.75 -10.35
N LEU A 92 -8.18 3.58 -10.44
CA LEU A 92 -7.80 2.43 -9.63
C LEU A 92 -7.75 1.18 -10.50
N ASP A 93 -6.57 0.57 -10.53
CA ASP A 93 -6.36 -0.80 -10.99
C ASP A 93 -6.20 -1.72 -9.78
N VAL A 94 -6.85 -2.88 -9.85
CA VAL A 94 -6.78 -3.89 -8.79
C VAL A 94 -6.01 -5.08 -9.31
N LEU A 95 -4.91 -5.40 -8.64
CA LEU A 95 -4.15 -6.61 -8.86
C LEU A 95 -4.67 -7.70 -7.92
N ASP A 96 -5.53 -8.55 -8.44
CA ASP A 96 -6.14 -9.64 -7.68
C ASP A 96 -5.12 -10.73 -7.30
N HIS A 97 -5.44 -11.49 -6.25
CA HIS A 97 -4.59 -12.55 -5.71
C HIS A 97 -3.19 -12.07 -5.33
N THR A 98 -3.10 -10.86 -4.79
CA THR A 98 -1.86 -10.29 -4.23
C THR A 98 -2.12 -9.65 -2.88
N GLY A 99 -1.08 -9.54 -2.06
CA GLY A 99 -1.14 -8.87 -0.77
C GLY A 99 -0.74 -7.39 -0.86
N HIS A 100 -0.35 -6.85 0.30
CA HIS A 100 0.08 -5.45 0.42
C HIS A 100 1.34 -5.12 -0.40
N PHE A 101 2.19 -6.10 -0.65
CA PHE A 101 3.43 -5.95 -1.41
C PHE A 101 3.28 -6.45 -2.84
N LEU A 102 2.18 -6.10 -3.50
CA LEU A 102 1.82 -6.58 -4.84
C LEU A 102 2.99 -6.47 -5.85
N MET A 103 3.79 -5.41 -5.78
CA MET A 103 4.98 -5.22 -6.62
C MET A 103 6.10 -6.23 -6.37
N LEU A 104 6.08 -6.91 -5.22
CA LEU A 104 7.03 -7.98 -4.87
C LEU A 104 6.43 -9.36 -5.11
N GLU A 105 5.11 -9.51 -4.97
CA GLU A 105 4.41 -10.77 -5.14
C GLU A 105 4.19 -11.10 -6.62
N ASP A 106 3.83 -10.10 -7.44
CA ASP A 106 3.69 -10.23 -8.89
C ASP A 106 4.26 -9.02 -9.63
N PRO A 107 5.59 -8.90 -9.71
CA PRO A 107 6.24 -7.77 -10.38
C PRO A 107 5.90 -7.68 -11.87
N ALA A 108 5.61 -8.81 -12.52
CA ALA A 108 5.32 -8.83 -13.95
C ALA A 108 3.98 -8.12 -14.24
N ARG A 109 2.90 -8.51 -13.55
CA ARG A 109 1.59 -7.88 -13.71
C ARG A 109 1.60 -6.45 -13.19
N PHE A 110 2.24 -6.19 -12.05
CA PHE A 110 2.37 -4.84 -11.50
C PHE A 110 3.03 -3.88 -12.49
N ASN A 111 4.14 -4.27 -13.12
CA ASN A 111 4.85 -3.42 -14.05
C ASN A 111 4.04 -3.14 -15.33
N VAL A 112 3.21 -4.07 -15.79
CA VAL A 112 2.30 -3.83 -16.92
C VAL A 112 1.31 -2.72 -16.57
N LEU A 113 0.62 -2.80 -15.42
CA LEU A 113 -0.32 -1.77 -14.98
C LEU A 113 0.39 -0.42 -14.78
N LEU A 114 1.55 -0.42 -14.13
CA LEU A 114 2.33 0.79 -13.92
C LEU A 114 2.70 1.49 -15.23
N LEU A 115 3.10 0.75 -16.26
CA LEU A 115 3.44 1.33 -17.57
C LEU A 115 2.20 1.86 -18.29
N GLN A 116 1.05 1.22 -18.14
CA GLN A 116 -0.22 1.70 -18.68
C GLN A 116 -0.64 3.02 -18.02
N ASP A 117 -0.58 3.11 -16.70
CA ASP A 117 -0.89 4.32 -15.94
C ASP A 117 0.03 5.48 -16.32
N LEU A 118 1.35 5.22 -16.40
CA LEU A 118 2.32 6.23 -16.81
C LEU A 118 2.06 6.73 -18.25
N ALA A 119 1.67 5.84 -19.16
CA ALA A 119 1.31 6.23 -20.52
C ALA A 119 0.05 7.10 -20.54
N ALA A 120 -0.97 6.77 -19.75
CA ALA A 120 -2.20 7.55 -19.64
C ALA A 120 -1.93 8.96 -19.08
N ILE A 121 -1.14 9.07 -18.02
CA ILE A 121 -0.73 10.35 -17.40
C ILE A 121 0.00 11.23 -18.42
N THR A 122 0.95 10.66 -19.16
CA THR A 122 1.75 11.43 -20.13
C THR A 122 0.95 11.89 -21.34
N GLN A 123 -0.03 11.11 -21.79
CA GLN A 123 -0.92 11.50 -22.88
C GLN A 123 -1.93 12.57 -22.44
N GLY A 124 -2.47 12.47 -21.21
CA GLY A 124 -3.39 13.45 -20.64
C GLY A 124 -2.74 14.82 -20.35
N ALA A 125 -1.43 14.85 -20.10
CA ALA A 125 -0.68 16.08 -19.86
C ALA A 125 -0.31 16.85 -21.15
N ALA A 126 -0.57 16.27 -22.33
CA ALA A 126 -0.26 16.90 -23.63
C ALA A 126 -1.41 17.76 -24.21
N HIS A 127 -2.47 17.96 -23.44
CA HIS A 127 -3.65 18.79 -23.78
C HIS A 127 -3.86 19.89 -22.75
#